data_6de8c485fba0706633d7736d2907e789
#
_entry.id   6de8c485fba0706633d7736d2907e789
#
_cell.length_a   1.000
_cell.length_b   1.000
_cell.length_c   1.000
_cell.angle_alpha   90.00
_cell.angle_beta   90.00
_cell.angle_gamma   90.00
#
_symmetry.space_group_name_H-M   'P 1'
#
loop_
_entity.id
_entity.type
_entity.pdbx_description
1 polymer ?
#
loop_
_entity_poly.entity_id
_entity_poly.type
_entity_poly.pdbx_seq_one_letter_code
_entity_poly.pdbx_strand_id
1 'polypeptide(L)'
;MTKQTENGTLRYRFEPFGGIIASEDPPFLAFVDRDYMLDLGTGPSELWQTENNAVDLLSAPTEVHFAITNRCGAGCSHCYMDGGEPDNGELDTASFKRALDVLAQMGVFHVAMGGGEALERDDLFELAAYARDIGLVPNLTISGRGVTPETAKRMTVFGQVNISVDQASESDSPYRPPGAFAIADEAFDHLRAAGVSSGINCVVGRGNVDSIPELFKYAKKKTLNEIEFLRFKPSGRGKELYLQERTTYRQNIALIPMLAKWSRKTKVTAKIDCSFVPMYCYHKPPKEVLYSLATYGCEAGNVLLGVRSDGSVSGCSFLDNCGLTVFDLPDTFANGHGPLAPLRSWLERASEPCLSCDYLEICKGGCHGVSQYLLGDYDLPDPDCPIVQEYQKGDQS
;
A
#
# COMPACT_ATOMS: atom_id res chain seq x y z
N MET A 1 4.73 7.07 20.50
CA MET A 1 4.30 7.28 21.91
C MET A 1 3.04 6.46 22.16
N THR A 2 2.76 6.15 23.45
CA THR A 2 1.57 5.38 23.83
C THR A 2 0.83 6.07 24.97
N LYS A 3 -0.50 5.92 25.01
CA LYS A 3 -1.36 6.38 26.07
C LYS A 3 -2.37 5.30 26.45
N GLN A 4 -2.54 5.05 27.73
CA GLN A 4 -3.61 4.19 28.24
C GLN A 4 -4.92 4.98 28.28
N THR A 5 -5.98 4.40 27.74
CA THR A 5 -7.34 4.91 27.77
C THR A 5 -8.26 3.89 28.45
N GLU A 6 -9.50 4.25 28.74
CA GLU A 6 -10.49 3.31 29.30
C GLU A 6 -10.76 2.14 28.33
N ASN A 7 -10.53 2.33 27.02
CA ASN A 7 -10.79 1.38 25.96
C ASN A 7 -9.53 0.65 25.44
N GLY A 8 -8.37 0.79 26.13
CA GLY A 8 -7.13 0.11 25.73
C GLY A 8 -5.95 1.07 25.51
N THR A 9 -4.91 0.56 24.82
CA THR A 9 -3.70 1.32 24.54
C THR A 9 -3.84 2.06 23.21
N LEU A 10 -3.75 3.39 23.27
CA LEU A 10 -3.66 4.25 22.09
C LEU A 10 -2.20 4.57 21.80
N ARG A 11 -1.76 4.33 20.57
CA ARG A 11 -0.48 4.81 20.04
C ARG A 11 -0.70 6.14 19.36
N TYR A 12 0.26 7.06 19.47
CA TYR A 12 0.15 8.34 18.79
C TYR A 12 1.52 8.90 18.40
N ARG A 13 1.51 9.77 17.42
CA ARG A 13 2.63 10.56 16.95
C ARG A 13 2.16 11.99 16.71
N PHE A 14 2.92 12.97 17.18
CA PHE A 14 2.66 14.36 16.87
C PHE A 14 3.04 14.68 15.43
N GLU A 15 2.24 15.53 14.80
CA GLU A 15 2.45 16.07 13.47
C GLU A 15 2.18 17.58 13.47
N PRO A 16 2.70 18.38 12.52
CA PRO A 16 2.47 19.83 12.52
C PRO A 16 1.00 20.25 12.57
N PHE A 17 0.10 19.49 11.95
CA PHE A 17 -1.35 19.73 11.94
C PHE A 17 -2.07 19.28 13.23
N GLY A 18 -1.44 18.44 14.04
CA GLY A 18 -2.02 17.84 15.26
C GLY A 18 -1.34 16.53 15.58
N GLY A 19 -1.85 15.42 15.07
CA GLY A 19 -1.25 14.12 15.27
C GLY A 19 -1.92 12.99 14.51
N ILE A 20 -1.28 11.83 14.60
CA ILE A 20 -1.81 10.56 14.12
C ILE A 20 -2.01 9.67 15.33
N ILE A 21 -3.19 9.06 15.43
CA ILE A 21 -3.54 8.13 16.49
C ILE A 21 -3.88 6.77 15.90
N ALA A 22 -3.53 5.70 16.60
CA ALA A 22 -3.82 4.35 16.19
C ALA A 22 -4.17 3.46 17.38
N SER A 23 -5.10 2.53 17.17
CA SER A 23 -5.48 1.47 18.09
C SER A 23 -5.53 0.14 17.37
N GLU A 24 -5.30 -0.95 18.10
CA GLU A 24 -5.44 -2.31 17.57
C GLU A 24 -6.81 -2.92 17.91
N ASP A 25 -7.46 -2.41 18.96
CA ASP A 25 -8.79 -2.88 19.38
C ASP A 25 -9.66 -1.71 19.86
N PRO A 26 -10.68 -1.29 19.09
CA PRO A 26 -10.90 -1.64 17.69
C PRO A 26 -9.76 -1.13 16.80
N PRO A 27 -9.45 -1.80 15.68
CA PRO A 27 -8.37 -1.37 14.81
C PRO A 27 -8.74 -0.10 14.04
N PHE A 28 -7.95 0.95 14.21
CA PHE A 28 -8.05 2.18 13.42
C PHE A 28 -6.71 2.93 13.39
N LEU A 29 -6.58 3.79 12.37
CA LEU A 29 -5.58 4.84 12.30
C LEU A 29 -6.30 6.11 11.85
N ALA A 30 -6.11 7.23 12.57
CA ALA A 30 -6.77 8.49 12.28
C ALA A 30 -5.82 9.68 12.37
N PHE A 31 -6.00 10.62 11.45
CA PHE A 31 -5.35 11.92 11.45
C PHE A 31 -6.26 12.88 12.21
N VAL A 32 -5.74 13.54 13.23
CA VAL A 32 -6.51 14.38 14.15
C VAL A 32 -5.85 15.75 14.30
N ASP A 33 -6.65 16.77 14.56
CA ASP A 33 -6.17 18.13 14.79
C ASP A 33 -5.52 18.31 16.18
N ARG A 34 -4.99 19.51 16.42
CA ARG A 34 -4.32 19.87 17.67
C ARG A 34 -5.26 19.83 18.85
N ASP A 35 -6.49 20.30 18.67
CA ASP A 35 -7.50 20.35 19.75
C ASP A 35 -7.86 18.94 20.20
N TYR A 36 -8.08 18.02 19.26
CA TYR A 36 -8.34 16.62 19.60
C TYR A 36 -7.16 15.97 20.34
N MET A 37 -5.91 16.27 19.95
CA MET A 37 -4.72 15.77 20.67
C MET A 37 -4.67 16.30 22.10
N LEU A 38 -4.99 17.58 22.32
CA LEU A 38 -5.06 18.17 23.66
C LEU A 38 -6.18 17.53 24.49
N ASP A 39 -7.36 17.34 23.93
CA ASP A 39 -8.50 16.68 24.58
C ASP A 39 -8.19 15.24 24.99
N LEU A 40 -7.37 14.54 24.18
CA LEU A 40 -6.81 13.25 24.55
C LEU A 40 -5.86 13.37 25.76
N GLY A 41 -5.41 14.58 26.13
CA GLY A 41 -4.47 14.82 27.23
C GLY A 41 -3.04 14.37 26.91
N THR A 42 -2.60 14.49 25.65
CA THR A 42 -1.21 14.22 25.25
C THR A 42 -0.27 15.37 25.61
N GLY A 43 -0.80 16.57 25.87
CA GLY A 43 -0.07 17.82 26.05
C GLY A 43 0.31 18.48 24.71
N PRO A 44 0.88 19.69 24.75
CA PRO A 44 1.33 20.40 23.54
C PRO A 44 2.58 19.78 22.93
N SER A 45 2.79 20.04 21.64
CA SER A 45 3.99 19.63 20.90
C SER A 45 4.78 20.84 20.38
N GLU A 46 6.10 20.73 20.34
CA GLU A 46 6.97 21.74 19.70
C GLU A 46 6.71 21.87 18.20
N LEU A 47 6.23 20.81 17.55
CA LEU A 47 5.85 20.82 16.14
C LEU A 47 4.69 21.79 15.83
N TRP A 48 3.93 22.21 16.84
CA TRP A 48 2.78 23.10 16.67
C TRP A 48 3.14 24.59 16.73
N GLN A 49 4.41 24.91 16.91
CA GLN A 49 4.90 26.30 16.88
C GLN A 49 4.98 26.86 15.46
N THR A 50 4.86 26.01 14.44
CA THR A 50 4.82 26.40 13.03
C THR A 50 3.38 26.65 12.57
N GLU A 51 3.17 27.61 11.66
CA GLU A 51 1.85 27.87 11.05
C GLU A 51 1.45 26.79 10.01
N ASN A 52 2.33 25.81 9.75
CA ASN A 52 2.06 24.78 8.78
C ASN A 52 1.07 23.74 9.34
N ASN A 53 -0.20 23.87 8.96
CA ASN A 53 -1.28 22.94 9.30
C ASN A 53 -1.55 21.91 8.19
N ALA A 54 -0.73 21.86 7.16
CA ALA A 54 -0.93 20.96 6.03
C ALA A 54 -0.71 19.49 6.45
N VAL A 55 -1.66 18.64 6.12
CA VAL A 55 -1.55 17.18 6.28
C VAL A 55 -0.52 16.61 5.29
N ASP A 56 0.01 17.46 4.40
CA ASP A 56 0.80 17.07 3.23
C ASP A 56 2.18 16.52 3.55
N LEU A 57 2.78 16.93 4.68
CA LEU A 57 4.15 16.57 5.02
C LEU A 57 4.22 15.96 6.42
N LEU A 58 4.26 14.62 6.48
CA LEU A 58 4.40 13.90 7.73
C LEU A 58 5.83 13.92 8.26
N SER A 59 6.00 13.88 9.58
CA SER A 59 7.30 13.78 10.26
C SER A 59 8.00 12.42 10.03
N ALA A 60 7.22 11.39 9.70
CA ALA A 60 7.68 10.06 9.31
C ALA A 60 6.56 9.33 8.54
N PRO A 61 6.84 8.25 7.80
CA PRO A 61 5.79 7.46 7.17
C PRO A 61 4.87 6.83 8.23
N THR A 62 3.62 6.55 7.87
CA THR A 62 2.70 5.78 8.72
C THR A 62 2.86 4.30 8.50
N GLU A 63 3.25 3.91 7.27
CA GLU A 63 3.42 2.54 6.84
C GLU A 63 4.68 2.38 6.00
N VAL A 64 5.35 1.24 6.16
CA VAL A 64 6.48 0.83 5.33
C VAL A 64 6.18 -0.53 4.72
N HIS A 65 6.24 -0.62 3.40
CA HIS A 65 6.22 -1.88 2.68
C HIS A 65 7.63 -2.46 2.68
N PHE A 66 7.89 -3.45 3.51
CA PHE A 66 9.19 -4.08 3.65
C PHE A 66 9.21 -5.43 2.92
N ALA A 67 9.98 -5.50 1.85
CA ALA A 67 10.31 -6.77 1.21
C ALA A 67 11.32 -7.50 2.09
N ILE A 68 10.87 -8.57 2.77
CA ILE A 68 11.72 -9.26 3.74
C ILE A 68 12.69 -10.27 3.10
N THR A 69 12.42 -10.67 1.87
CA THR A 69 13.28 -11.51 1.02
C THR A 69 12.90 -11.33 -0.44
N ASN A 70 13.83 -11.58 -1.35
CA ASN A 70 13.54 -11.69 -2.78
C ASN A 70 13.28 -13.14 -3.20
N ARG A 71 13.53 -14.12 -2.31
CA ARG A 71 13.28 -15.54 -2.57
C ARG A 71 11.81 -15.78 -2.87
N CYS A 72 11.51 -16.42 -4.01
CA CYS A 72 10.16 -16.74 -4.42
C CYS A 72 10.11 -17.82 -5.49
N GLY A 73 9.58 -18.99 -5.16
CA GLY A 73 9.35 -20.08 -6.12
C GLY A 73 8.06 -19.96 -6.94
N ALA A 74 7.29 -18.87 -6.85
CA ALA A 74 5.99 -18.76 -7.50
C ALA A 74 6.06 -18.50 -9.01
N GLY A 75 6.99 -17.68 -9.50
CA GLY A 75 7.19 -17.44 -10.95
C GLY A 75 6.09 -16.61 -11.63
N CYS A 76 5.42 -15.71 -10.92
CA CYS A 76 4.38 -14.83 -11.48
C CYS A 76 4.94 -13.90 -12.56
N SER A 77 4.27 -13.80 -13.72
CA SER A 77 4.73 -12.99 -14.86
C SER A 77 4.65 -11.47 -14.60
N HIS A 78 3.76 -11.03 -13.74
CA HIS A 78 3.54 -9.61 -13.36
C HIS A 78 4.29 -9.18 -12.10
N CYS A 79 5.22 -9.99 -11.59
CA CYS A 79 5.89 -9.74 -10.33
C CYS A 79 6.59 -8.36 -10.33
N TYR A 80 6.16 -7.47 -9.45
CA TYR A 80 6.69 -6.10 -9.36
C TYR A 80 8.09 -6.04 -8.75
N MET A 81 8.49 -7.09 -8.01
CA MET A 81 9.79 -7.19 -7.36
C MET A 81 10.82 -8.00 -8.13
N ASP A 82 10.38 -8.69 -9.20
CA ASP A 82 11.20 -9.67 -9.89
C ASP A 82 11.71 -10.81 -8.97
N GLY A 83 10.82 -11.23 -8.03
CA GLY A 83 11.16 -12.27 -7.05
C GLY A 83 11.58 -13.59 -7.68
N GLY A 84 12.59 -14.22 -7.10
CA GLY A 84 13.21 -15.46 -7.59
C GLY A 84 14.23 -16.00 -6.59
N GLU A 85 15.53 -15.94 -6.94
CA GLU A 85 16.60 -16.22 -5.99
C GLU A 85 16.75 -15.10 -4.96
N PRO A 86 17.23 -15.40 -3.74
CA PRO A 86 17.51 -14.37 -2.75
C PRO A 86 18.56 -13.37 -3.26
N ASP A 87 18.36 -12.10 -2.95
CA ASP A 87 19.33 -11.07 -3.29
C ASP A 87 20.63 -11.24 -2.47
N ASN A 88 21.77 -10.95 -3.10
CA ASN A 88 23.02 -10.85 -2.38
C ASN A 88 22.95 -9.61 -1.45
N GLY A 89 23.07 -9.83 -0.14
CA GLY A 89 23.05 -8.74 0.83
C GLY A 89 21.70 -8.52 1.51
N GLU A 90 20.76 -9.48 1.40
CA GLU A 90 19.55 -9.44 2.23
C GLU A 90 19.92 -9.28 3.71
N LEU A 91 19.16 -8.44 4.41
CA LEU A 91 19.35 -8.21 5.84
C LEU A 91 19.20 -9.52 6.61
N ASP A 92 20.19 -9.85 7.42
CA ASP A 92 20.07 -10.94 8.39
C ASP A 92 19.07 -10.59 9.50
N THR A 93 18.71 -11.56 10.34
CA THR A 93 17.75 -11.38 11.44
C THR A 93 18.11 -10.20 12.33
N ALA A 94 19.39 -10.05 12.70
CA ALA A 94 19.82 -8.98 13.60
C ALA A 94 19.74 -7.60 12.92
N SER A 95 20.13 -7.50 11.67
CA SER A 95 20.06 -6.27 10.88
C SER A 95 18.62 -5.87 10.59
N PHE A 96 17.76 -6.87 10.33
CA PHE A 96 16.32 -6.63 10.12
C PHE A 96 15.67 -6.08 11.40
N LYS A 97 15.96 -6.67 12.56
CA LYS A 97 15.48 -6.14 13.86
C LYS A 97 15.94 -4.71 14.10
N ARG A 98 17.19 -4.37 13.80
CA ARG A 98 17.67 -2.97 13.88
C ARG A 98 16.89 -2.05 12.92
N ALA A 99 16.56 -2.52 11.72
CA ALA A 99 15.72 -1.75 10.80
C ALA A 99 14.31 -1.51 11.36
N LEU A 100 13.71 -2.52 11.98
CA LEU A 100 12.43 -2.36 12.69
C LEU A 100 12.54 -1.38 13.86
N ASP A 101 13.65 -1.39 14.63
CA ASP A 101 13.88 -0.42 15.70
C ASP A 101 13.91 1.01 15.18
N VAL A 102 14.58 1.26 14.05
CA VAL A 102 14.60 2.57 13.39
C VAL A 102 13.18 3.03 13.05
N LEU A 103 12.38 2.17 12.43
CA LEU A 103 11.00 2.49 12.05
C LEU A 103 10.10 2.75 13.27
N ALA A 104 10.26 1.95 14.33
CA ALA A 104 9.51 2.14 15.57
C ALA A 104 9.87 3.45 16.28
N GLN A 105 11.17 3.81 16.32
CA GLN A 105 11.66 5.08 16.90
C GLN A 105 11.15 6.30 16.10
N MET A 106 11.06 6.20 14.79
CA MET A 106 10.43 7.23 13.93
C MET A 106 8.92 7.35 14.16
N GLY A 107 8.29 6.39 14.86
CA GLY A 107 6.85 6.39 15.09
C GLY A 107 6.04 5.87 13.90
N VAL A 108 6.62 5.02 13.07
CA VAL A 108 5.86 4.23 12.08
C VAL A 108 4.86 3.35 12.81
N PHE A 109 3.68 3.16 12.24
CA PHE A 109 2.62 2.35 12.86
C PHE A 109 2.57 0.94 12.29
N HIS A 110 2.70 0.81 10.97
CA HIS A 110 2.50 -0.44 10.26
C HIS A 110 3.73 -0.82 9.43
N VAL A 111 4.03 -2.10 9.39
CA VAL A 111 5.02 -2.68 8.47
C VAL A 111 4.34 -3.78 7.67
N ALA A 112 4.12 -3.53 6.37
CA ALA A 112 3.62 -4.55 5.46
C ALA A 112 4.79 -5.44 5.01
N MET A 113 4.89 -6.62 5.60
CA MET A 113 5.89 -7.62 5.28
C MET A 113 5.47 -8.39 4.03
N GLY A 114 6.34 -8.41 3.04
CA GLY A 114 6.10 -9.05 1.75
C GLY A 114 7.42 -9.32 1.05
N GLY A 115 7.45 -9.06 -0.25
CA GLY A 115 8.65 -9.22 -1.08
C GLY A 115 8.50 -10.34 -2.08
N GLY A 116 9.39 -11.32 -2.08
CA GLY A 116 9.21 -12.59 -2.75
C GLY A 116 8.06 -13.40 -2.15
N GLU A 117 8.32 -14.59 -1.63
CA GLU A 117 7.35 -15.31 -0.81
C GLU A 117 7.81 -15.26 0.65
N ALA A 118 7.11 -14.48 1.46
CA ALA A 118 7.54 -14.22 2.84
C ALA A 118 7.69 -15.48 3.68
N LEU A 119 6.89 -16.53 3.42
CA LEU A 119 6.99 -17.82 4.09
C LEU A 119 8.24 -18.64 3.71
N GLU A 120 8.97 -18.24 2.68
CA GLU A 120 10.27 -18.83 2.33
C GLU A 120 11.44 -18.24 3.15
N ARG A 121 11.16 -17.28 4.05
CA ARG A 121 12.12 -16.73 5.01
C ARG A 121 11.91 -17.40 6.39
N ASP A 122 12.94 -18.10 6.88
CA ASP A 122 12.83 -18.95 8.08
C ASP A 122 12.50 -18.18 9.37
N ASP A 123 13.01 -16.96 9.52
CA ASP A 123 12.85 -16.10 10.70
C ASP A 123 11.62 -15.16 10.62
N LEU A 124 10.74 -15.30 9.60
CA LEU A 124 9.56 -14.43 9.42
C LEU A 124 8.76 -14.22 10.71
N PHE A 125 8.42 -15.29 11.40
CA PHE A 125 7.58 -15.18 12.60
C PHE A 125 8.32 -14.62 13.81
N GLU A 126 9.63 -14.80 13.88
CA GLU A 126 10.47 -14.13 14.88
C GLU A 126 10.51 -12.63 14.64
N LEU A 127 10.66 -12.20 13.39
CA LEU A 127 10.65 -10.80 13.00
C LEU A 127 9.27 -10.15 13.25
N ALA A 128 8.19 -10.86 12.93
CA ALA A 128 6.83 -10.38 13.19
C ALA A 128 6.52 -10.23 14.67
N ALA A 129 6.92 -11.20 15.51
CA ALA A 129 6.79 -11.11 16.96
C ALA A 129 7.60 -9.94 17.51
N TYR A 130 8.85 -9.78 17.05
CA TYR A 130 9.69 -8.66 17.45
C TYR A 130 9.06 -7.30 17.07
N ALA A 131 8.49 -7.18 15.85
CA ALA A 131 7.77 -5.97 15.45
C ALA A 131 6.64 -5.62 16.43
N ARG A 132 5.86 -6.62 16.86
CA ARG A 132 4.81 -6.44 17.88
C ARG A 132 5.37 -5.97 19.21
N ASP A 133 6.44 -6.60 19.69
CA ASP A 133 7.06 -6.28 20.98
C ASP A 133 7.53 -4.81 21.06
N ILE A 134 8.01 -4.26 19.93
CA ILE A 134 8.43 -2.86 19.85
C ILE A 134 7.32 -1.91 19.40
N GLY A 135 6.08 -2.41 19.25
CA GLY A 135 4.88 -1.63 18.99
C GLY A 135 4.59 -1.34 17.52
N LEU A 136 5.22 -2.01 16.57
CA LEU A 136 4.81 -1.99 15.15
C LEU A 136 3.71 -3.04 14.91
N VAL A 137 2.78 -2.74 14.01
CA VAL A 137 1.79 -3.74 13.55
C VAL A 137 2.31 -4.38 12.27
N PRO A 138 2.77 -5.64 12.30
CA PRO A 138 3.15 -6.34 11.08
C PRO A 138 1.89 -6.80 10.34
N ASN A 139 1.79 -6.49 9.05
CA ASN A 139 0.84 -7.04 8.10
C ASN A 139 1.58 -7.95 7.12
N LEU A 140 0.89 -8.91 6.53
CA LEU A 140 1.53 -9.90 5.67
C LEU A 140 0.83 -10.02 4.32
N THR A 141 1.60 -10.04 3.22
CA THR A 141 1.11 -10.38 1.89
C THR A 141 1.85 -11.59 1.35
N ILE A 142 1.13 -12.62 0.97
CA ILE A 142 1.64 -13.91 0.50
C ILE A 142 0.87 -14.44 -0.71
N SER A 143 1.40 -15.46 -1.36
CA SER A 143 0.69 -16.18 -2.43
C SER A 143 -0.27 -17.27 -1.90
N GLY A 144 -0.17 -17.63 -0.63
CA GLY A 144 -0.83 -18.79 -0.02
C GLY A 144 0.04 -20.06 0.02
N ARG A 145 1.16 -20.09 -0.71
CA ARG A 145 2.11 -21.22 -0.67
C ARG A 145 2.71 -21.35 0.73
N GLY A 146 2.79 -22.59 1.22
CA GLY A 146 3.32 -22.87 2.57
C GLY A 146 2.37 -22.57 3.74
N VAL A 147 1.13 -22.15 3.47
CA VAL A 147 0.10 -22.02 4.50
C VAL A 147 -0.45 -23.40 4.84
N THR A 148 -0.07 -23.92 5.98
CA THR A 148 -0.57 -25.16 6.59
C THR A 148 -1.39 -24.83 7.83
N PRO A 149 -2.14 -25.77 8.43
CA PRO A 149 -2.81 -25.54 9.72
C PRO A 149 -1.85 -25.06 10.83
N GLU A 150 -0.60 -25.50 10.81
CA GLU A 150 0.43 -25.13 11.78
C GLU A 150 0.94 -23.71 11.56
N THR A 151 1.28 -23.36 10.30
CA THR A 151 1.74 -22.00 9.96
C THR A 151 0.62 -20.98 10.13
N ALA A 152 -0.64 -21.33 9.80
CA ALA A 152 -1.81 -20.48 9.99
C ALA A 152 -2.01 -20.07 11.47
N LYS A 153 -1.79 -20.99 12.42
CA LYS A 153 -1.84 -20.67 13.86
C LYS A 153 -0.78 -19.65 14.28
N ARG A 154 0.41 -19.69 13.67
CA ARG A 154 1.47 -18.71 13.93
C ARG A 154 1.15 -17.35 13.31
N MET A 155 0.31 -17.30 12.27
CA MET A 155 -0.06 -16.06 11.58
C MET A 155 -0.97 -15.14 12.39
N THR A 156 -1.46 -15.56 13.55
CA THR A 156 -2.21 -14.68 14.49
C THR A 156 -1.38 -13.49 15.00
N VAL A 157 -0.06 -13.51 14.82
CA VAL A 157 0.83 -12.38 15.13
C VAL A 157 0.62 -11.17 14.19
N PHE A 158 0.14 -11.40 12.97
CA PHE A 158 -0.12 -10.35 12.00
C PHE A 158 -1.46 -9.63 12.27
N GLY A 159 -1.50 -8.32 12.01
CA GLY A 159 -2.74 -7.56 12.06
C GLY A 159 -3.69 -7.95 10.93
N GLN A 160 -3.14 -8.15 9.72
CA GLN A 160 -3.86 -8.57 8.51
C GLN A 160 -2.97 -9.49 7.69
N VAL A 161 -3.57 -10.53 7.11
CA VAL A 161 -2.92 -11.42 6.14
C VAL A 161 -3.66 -11.34 4.82
N ASN A 162 -3.03 -10.80 3.77
CA ASN A 162 -3.61 -10.76 2.44
C ASN A 162 -3.01 -11.85 1.55
N ILE A 163 -3.89 -12.60 0.90
CA ILE A 163 -3.49 -13.58 -0.12
C ILE A 163 -3.70 -12.99 -1.50
N SER A 164 -2.71 -13.17 -2.33
CA SER A 164 -2.70 -12.67 -3.69
C SER A 164 -3.56 -13.53 -4.62
N VAL A 165 -4.71 -13.02 -5.07
CA VAL A 165 -5.65 -13.69 -6.00
C VAL A 165 -6.12 -12.70 -7.06
N ASP A 166 -5.71 -12.88 -8.31
CA ASP A 166 -6.09 -11.97 -9.40
C ASP A 166 -7.36 -12.44 -10.14
N GLN A 167 -7.71 -13.71 -10.01
CA GLN A 167 -8.90 -14.31 -10.61
C GLN A 167 -9.39 -15.50 -9.78
N ALA A 168 -10.68 -15.55 -9.50
CA ALA A 168 -11.31 -16.61 -8.71
C ALA A 168 -11.86 -17.71 -9.62
N SER A 169 -11.00 -18.39 -10.33
CA SER A 169 -11.37 -19.56 -11.14
C SER A 169 -10.17 -20.50 -11.30
N GLU A 170 -10.45 -21.78 -11.57
CA GLU A 170 -9.43 -22.76 -11.92
C GLU A 170 -8.85 -22.54 -13.33
N SER A 171 -9.53 -21.77 -14.19
CA SER A 171 -8.95 -21.29 -15.43
C SER A 171 -7.85 -20.30 -15.10
N ASP A 172 -6.72 -20.48 -15.74
CA ASP A 172 -5.48 -19.78 -15.45
C ASP A 172 -5.65 -18.27 -15.30
N SER A 173 -5.17 -17.73 -14.20
CA SER A 173 -4.92 -16.30 -14.08
C SER A 173 -3.94 -15.90 -15.18
N PRO A 174 -4.14 -14.77 -15.89
CA PRO A 174 -3.20 -14.34 -16.91
C PRO A 174 -1.80 -14.02 -16.35
N TYR A 175 -1.68 -13.90 -15.02
CA TYR A 175 -0.46 -13.40 -14.38
C TYR A 175 0.20 -14.40 -13.44
N ARG A 176 -0.55 -15.39 -12.94
CA ARG A 176 -0.05 -16.35 -11.93
C ARG A 176 0.10 -17.73 -12.54
N PRO A 177 1.01 -18.55 -12.01
CA PRO A 177 1.19 -19.92 -12.52
C PRO A 177 -0.06 -20.77 -12.31
N PRO A 178 -0.23 -21.83 -13.12
CA PRO A 178 -1.31 -22.78 -12.95
C PRO A 178 -1.39 -23.34 -11.51
N GLY A 179 -2.61 -23.49 -10.99
CA GLY A 179 -2.85 -24.01 -9.64
C GLY A 179 -2.73 -22.95 -8.52
N ALA A 180 -2.31 -21.72 -8.83
CA ALA A 180 -2.17 -20.67 -7.81
C ALA A 180 -3.48 -20.37 -7.08
N PHE A 181 -4.62 -20.41 -7.79
CA PHE A 181 -5.92 -20.19 -7.16
C PHE A 181 -6.29 -21.30 -6.17
N ALA A 182 -6.06 -22.59 -6.51
CA ALA A 182 -6.33 -23.70 -5.62
C ALA A 182 -5.49 -23.63 -4.33
N ILE A 183 -4.23 -23.23 -4.43
CA ILE A 183 -3.34 -23.01 -3.28
C ILE A 183 -3.88 -21.88 -2.39
N ALA A 184 -4.29 -20.76 -2.99
CA ALA A 184 -4.88 -19.64 -2.25
C ALA A 184 -6.21 -20.02 -1.58
N ASP A 185 -7.04 -20.81 -2.27
CA ASP A 185 -8.34 -21.27 -1.76
C ASP A 185 -8.19 -22.14 -0.50
N GLU A 186 -7.24 -23.07 -0.50
CA GLU A 186 -6.89 -23.89 0.65
C GLU A 186 -6.30 -23.06 1.80
N ALA A 187 -5.41 -22.12 1.47
CA ALA A 187 -4.80 -21.22 2.45
C ALA A 187 -5.85 -20.38 3.21
N PHE A 188 -6.87 -19.86 2.52
CA PHE A 188 -7.98 -19.16 3.18
C PHE A 188 -8.74 -20.05 4.18
N ASP A 189 -8.94 -21.32 3.86
CA ASP A 189 -9.60 -22.25 4.80
C ASP A 189 -8.74 -22.49 6.06
N HIS A 190 -7.42 -22.60 5.93
CA HIS A 190 -6.51 -22.72 7.05
C HIS A 190 -6.47 -21.46 7.93
N LEU A 191 -6.37 -20.26 7.29
CA LEU A 191 -6.39 -18.99 8.01
C LEU A 191 -7.70 -18.78 8.78
N ARG A 192 -8.84 -19.05 8.13
CA ARG A 192 -10.15 -18.98 8.78
C ARG A 192 -10.26 -19.93 9.97
N ALA A 193 -9.79 -21.17 9.84
CA ALA A 193 -9.79 -22.16 10.92
C ALA A 193 -8.91 -21.72 12.11
N ALA A 194 -7.84 -20.94 11.84
CA ALA A 194 -6.96 -20.38 12.86
C ALA A 194 -7.45 -19.03 13.44
N GLY A 195 -8.56 -18.47 12.93
CA GLY A 195 -9.09 -17.17 13.38
C GLY A 195 -8.27 -15.97 12.90
N VAL A 196 -7.48 -16.12 11.83
CA VAL A 196 -6.66 -15.04 11.27
C VAL A 196 -7.51 -14.16 10.38
N SER A 197 -7.43 -12.83 10.59
CA SER A 197 -8.03 -11.84 9.69
C SER A 197 -7.35 -11.91 8.33
N SER A 198 -8.13 -12.15 7.26
CA SER A 198 -7.56 -12.30 5.92
C SER A 198 -8.39 -11.60 4.86
N GLY A 199 -7.69 -11.10 3.81
CA GLY A 199 -8.25 -10.45 2.65
C GLY A 199 -7.57 -10.90 1.35
N ILE A 200 -8.05 -10.37 0.24
CA ILE A 200 -7.48 -10.61 -1.08
C ILE A 200 -6.70 -9.36 -1.53
N ASN A 201 -5.49 -9.57 -2.06
CA ASN A 201 -4.81 -8.60 -2.92
C ASN A 201 -4.99 -9.04 -4.38
N CYS A 202 -5.61 -8.16 -5.18
CA CYS A 202 -5.88 -8.42 -6.60
C CYS A 202 -5.18 -7.37 -7.47
N VAL A 203 -4.22 -7.80 -8.29
CA VAL A 203 -3.65 -6.93 -9.31
C VAL A 203 -4.60 -6.86 -10.50
N VAL A 204 -5.05 -5.66 -10.85
CA VAL A 204 -6.01 -5.39 -11.92
C VAL A 204 -5.28 -4.96 -13.18
N GLY A 205 -5.38 -5.76 -14.21
CA GLY A 205 -4.91 -5.47 -15.56
C GLY A 205 -5.99 -5.71 -16.61
N ARG A 206 -5.63 -5.52 -17.87
CA ARG A 206 -6.56 -5.71 -18.99
C ARG A 206 -7.12 -7.12 -19.04
N GLY A 207 -6.30 -8.12 -18.71
CA GLY A 207 -6.66 -9.53 -18.84
C GLY A 207 -7.64 -10.04 -17.78
N ASN A 208 -7.79 -9.35 -16.63
CA ASN A 208 -8.63 -9.87 -15.54
C ASN A 208 -9.71 -8.90 -15.02
N VAL A 209 -9.73 -7.65 -15.46
CA VAL A 209 -10.70 -6.65 -14.95
C VAL A 209 -12.16 -7.10 -15.09
N ASP A 210 -12.50 -7.83 -16.13
CA ASP A 210 -13.86 -8.32 -16.38
C ASP A 210 -14.26 -9.48 -15.45
N SER A 211 -13.29 -10.13 -14.78
CA SER A 211 -13.52 -11.22 -13.81
C SER A 211 -13.71 -10.73 -12.37
N ILE A 212 -13.58 -9.43 -12.09
CA ILE A 212 -13.77 -8.85 -10.75
C ILE A 212 -15.12 -9.22 -10.10
N PRO A 213 -16.26 -9.26 -10.83
CA PRO A 213 -17.52 -9.71 -10.26
C PRO A 213 -17.47 -11.12 -9.65
N GLU A 214 -16.76 -12.03 -10.27
CA GLU A 214 -16.57 -13.40 -9.78
C GLU A 214 -15.70 -13.42 -8.52
N LEU A 215 -14.68 -12.57 -8.45
CA LEU A 215 -13.84 -12.43 -7.28
C LEU A 215 -14.63 -11.95 -6.05
N PHE A 216 -15.56 -11.00 -6.21
CA PHE A 216 -16.46 -10.58 -5.14
C PHE A 216 -17.39 -11.71 -4.67
N LYS A 217 -17.94 -12.51 -5.59
CA LYS A 217 -18.77 -13.67 -5.26
C LYS A 217 -17.96 -14.71 -4.48
N TYR A 218 -16.72 -14.94 -4.90
CA TYR A 218 -15.79 -15.83 -4.23
C TYR A 218 -15.47 -15.34 -2.81
N ALA A 219 -15.06 -14.09 -2.65
CA ALA A 219 -14.77 -13.50 -1.34
C ALA A 219 -15.95 -13.61 -0.37
N LYS A 220 -17.18 -13.33 -0.86
CA LYS A 220 -18.40 -13.54 -0.08
C LYS A 220 -18.59 -15.01 0.33
N LYS A 221 -18.37 -15.97 -0.58
CA LYS A 221 -18.48 -17.42 -0.29
C LYS A 221 -17.48 -17.86 0.79
N LYS A 222 -16.26 -17.30 0.75
CA LYS A 222 -15.18 -17.59 1.72
C LYS A 222 -15.32 -16.77 3.02
N THR A 223 -16.33 -15.91 3.14
CA THR A 223 -16.54 -14.99 4.27
C THR A 223 -15.38 -14.02 4.51
N LEU A 224 -14.70 -13.62 3.44
CA LEU A 224 -13.67 -12.58 3.49
C LEU A 224 -14.30 -11.21 3.58
N ASN A 225 -13.70 -10.31 4.35
CA ASN A 225 -14.25 -8.98 4.60
C ASN A 225 -13.89 -7.99 3.51
N GLU A 226 -12.74 -8.18 2.83
CA GLU A 226 -12.20 -7.18 1.93
C GLU A 226 -11.41 -7.76 0.75
N ILE A 227 -11.39 -6.98 -0.32
CA ILE A 227 -10.50 -7.15 -1.47
C ILE A 227 -9.80 -5.81 -1.70
N GLU A 228 -8.48 -5.82 -1.73
CA GLU A 228 -7.66 -4.69 -2.14
C GLU A 228 -7.31 -4.84 -3.63
N PHE A 229 -7.74 -3.85 -4.42
CA PHE A 229 -7.49 -3.78 -5.85
C PHE A 229 -6.26 -2.92 -6.10
N LEU A 230 -5.23 -3.54 -6.65
CA LEU A 230 -3.94 -2.94 -6.98
C LEU A 230 -3.85 -2.76 -8.48
N ARG A 231 -3.49 -1.58 -8.95
CA ARG A 231 -3.30 -1.36 -10.38
C ARG A 231 -2.07 -2.12 -10.86
N PHE A 232 -2.16 -2.77 -12.02
CA PHE A 232 -0.98 -3.33 -12.70
C PHE A 232 0.03 -2.21 -12.96
N LYS A 233 1.27 -2.38 -12.50
CA LYS A 233 2.30 -1.33 -12.54
C LYS A 233 3.55 -1.80 -13.29
N PRO A 234 4.27 -0.87 -13.95
CA PRO A 234 5.48 -1.19 -14.72
C PRO A 234 6.71 -1.31 -13.79
N SER A 235 6.74 -2.36 -12.97
CA SER A 235 7.84 -2.64 -12.05
C SER A 235 8.23 -4.11 -12.12
N GLY A 236 9.49 -4.46 -11.86
CA GLY A 236 10.01 -5.81 -11.96
C GLY A 236 9.71 -6.45 -13.34
N ARG A 237 9.37 -7.75 -13.36
CA ARG A 237 8.95 -8.47 -14.60
C ARG A 237 7.69 -7.87 -15.23
N GLY A 238 6.84 -7.24 -14.45
CA GLY A 238 5.64 -6.56 -14.95
C GLY A 238 5.93 -5.47 -15.97
N LYS A 239 7.15 -4.90 -16.01
CA LYS A 239 7.57 -3.91 -17.02
C LYS A 239 7.38 -4.40 -18.44
N GLU A 240 7.73 -5.66 -18.71
CA GLU A 240 7.66 -6.25 -20.06
C GLU A 240 6.21 -6.40 -20.56
N LEU A 241 5.29 -6.65 -19.65
CA LEU A 241 3.87 -6.85 -19.97
C LEU A 241 3.04 -5.56 -19.89
N TYR A 242 3.58 -4.48 -19.33
CA TYR A 242 2.79 -3.32 -18.91
C TYR A 242 1.99 -2.71 -20.07
N LEU A 243 2.61 -2.47 -21.23
CA LEU A 243 1.92 -1.85 -22.37
C LEU A 243 0.77 -2.72 -22.92
N GLN A 244 0.88 -4.04 -22.79
CA GLN A 244 -0.14 -4.98 -23.19
C GLN A 244 -1.26 -5.09 -22.15
N GLU A 245 -0.89 -5.12 -20.86
CA GLU A 245 -1.77 -5.46 -19.73
C GLU A 245 -2.32 -4.25 -18.98
N ARG A 246 -1.82 -3.03 -19.22
CA ARG A 246 -2.42 -1.84 -18.62
C ARG A 246 -3.89 -1.70 -19.06
N THR A 247 -4.76 -1.33 -18.14
CA THR A 247 -6.18 -1.14 -18.41
C THR A 247 -6.44 -0.07 -19.48
N THR A 248 -7.43 -0.30 -20.32
CA THR A 248 -7.84 0.68 -21.34
C THR A 248 -8.62 1.84 -20.71
N TYR A 249 -8.72 2.96 -21.43
CA TYR A 249 -9.55 4.11 -21.03
C TYR A 249 -10.98 3.70 -20.60
N ARG A 250 -11.64 2.83 -21.40
CA ARG A 250 -13.00 2.34 -21.09
C ARG A 250 -13.05 1.51 -19.81
N GLN A 251 -12.03 0.68 -19.56
CA GLN A 251 -11.94 -0.10 -18.34
C GLN A 251 -11.68 0.81 -17.14
N ASN A 252 -10.81 1.82 -17.26
CA ASN A 252 -10.52 2.80 -16.21
C ASN A 252 -11.78 3.55 -15.74
N ILE A 253 -12.60 4.05 -16.66
CA ILE A 253 -13.84 4.75 -16.30
C ILE A 253 -14.93 3.80 -15.77
N ALA A 254 -14.93 2.51 -16.14
CA ALA A 254 -15.92 1.54 -15.68
C ALA A 254 -15.58 0.94 -14.31
N LEU A 255 -14.31 0.96 -13.90
CA LEU A 255 -13.81 0.22 -12.73
C LEU A 255 -14.50 0.65 -11.44
N ILE A 256 -14.44 1.93 -11.07
CA ILE A 256 -14.97 2.41 -9.79
C ILE A 256 -16.48 2.15 -9.63
N PRO A 257 -17.34 2.45 -10.62
CA PRO A 257 -18.75 2.07 -10.56
C PRO A 257 -18.97 0.57 -10.39
N MET A 258 -18.15 -0.27 -11.04
CA MET A 258 -18.22 -1.72 -10.92
C MET A 258 -17.85 -2.18 -9.50
N LEU A 259 -16.73 -1.69 -8.94
CA LEU A 259 -16.31 -1.99 -7.57
C LEU A 259 -17.39 -1.59 -6.55
N ALA A 260 -17.91 -0.37 -6.65
CA ALA A 260 -18.97 0.13 -5.78
C ALA A 260 -20.25 -0.71 -5.86
N LYS A 261 -20.64 -1.15 -7.07
CA LYS A 261 -21.82 -2.03 -7.29
C LYS A 261 -21.63 -3.37 -6.60
N TRP A 262 -20.49 -4.03 -6.80
CA TRP A 262 -20.27 -5.37 -6.30
C TRP A 262 -19.97 -5.39 -4.80
N SER A 263 -19.26 -4.42 -4.26
CA SER A 263 -19.06 -4.23 -2.82
C SER A 263 -20.44 -4.12 -2.11
N ARG A 264 -21.32 -3.27 -2.58
CA ARG A 264 -22.69 -3.15 -2.02
C ARG A 264 -23.50 -4.44 -2.12
N LYS A 265 -23.39 -5.17 -3.25
CA LYS A 265 -24.14 -6.41 -3.48
C LYS A 265 -23.67 -7.57 -2.62
N THR A 266 -22.37 -7.67 -2.38
CA THR A 266 -21.75 -8.79 -1.65
C THR A 266 -21.52 -8.48 -0.18
N LYS A 267 -21.45 -7.21 0.20
CA LYS A 267 -21.02 -6.70 1.51
C LYS A 267 -19.53 -6.97 1.79
N VAL A 268 -18.75 -7.22 0.76
CA VAL A 268 -17.29 -7.29 0.82
C VAL A 268 -16.75 -5.90 0.54
N THR A 269 -15.87 -5.40 1.39
CA THR A 269 -15.24 -4.08 1.22
C THR A 269 -14.31 -4.09 0.02
N ALA A 270 -14.44 -3.10 -0.86
CA ALA A 270 -13.48 -2.84 -1.92
C ALA A 270 -12.51 -1.75 -1.44
N LYS A 271 -11.24 -2.10 -1.29
CA LYS A 271 -10.15 -1.14 -1.14
C LYS A 271 -9.49 -0.92 -2.49
N ILE A 272 -9.01 0.27 -2.75
CA ILE A 272 -8.24 0.60 -3.96
C ILE A 272 -6.88 1.16 -3.54
N ASP A 273 -5.84 0.84 -4.30
CA ASP A 273 -4.56 1.49 -4.08
C ASP A 273 -4.57 2.96 -4.56
N CYS A 274 -3.61 3.74 -4.13
CA CYS A 274 -3.50 5.16 -4.45
C CYS A 274 -3.49 5.45 -5.96
N SER A 275 -3.03 4.50 -6.78
CA SER A 275 -2.93 4.67 -8.23
C SER A 275 -4.28 4.59 -8.97
N PHE A 276 -5.36 4.17 -8.29
CA PHE A 276 -6.73 4.23 -8.82
C PHE A 276 -7.50 5.50 -8.43
N VAL A 277 -6.92 6.35 -7.60
CA VAL A 277 -7.56 7.62 -7.20
C VAL A 277 -7.88 8.52 -8.40
N PRO A 278 -7.05 8.64 -9.46
CA PRO A 278 -7.41 9.37 -10.68
C PRO A 278 -8.72 8.86 -11.30
N MET A 279 -8.93 7.54 -11.34
CA MET A 279 -10.14 6.91 -11.86
C MET A 279 -11.36 7.20 -10.97
N TYR A 280 -11.15 7.31 -9.66
CA TYR A 280 -12.20 7.70 -8.73
C TYR A 280 -12.58 9.18 -8.89
N CYS A 281 -11.58 10.08 -8.95
CA CYS A 281 -11.79 11.52 -9.15
C CYS A 281 -12.49 11.85 -10.47
N TYR A 282 -12.30 11.04 -11.52
CA TYR A 282 -13.03 11.18 -12.79
C TYR A 282 -14.56 11.18 -12.61
N HIS A 283 -15.07 10.45 -11.64
CA HIS A 283 -16.52 10.38 -11.32
C HIS A 283 -17.00 11.54 -10.42
N LYS A 284 -16.15 12.52 -10.14
CA LYS A 284 -16.47 13.74 -9.37
C LYS A 284 -17.14 13.46 -8.02
N PRO A 285 -16.57 12.57 -7.17
CA PRO A 285 -17.12 12.37 -5.83
C PRO A 285 -17.00 13.67 -5.01
N PRO A 286 -17.89 13.90 -4.00
CA PRO A 286 -17.68 14.99 -3.05
C PRO A 286 -16.33 14.85 -2.34
N LYS A 287 -15.55 15.94 -2.26
CA LYS A 287 -14.22 15.93 -1.63
C LYS A 287 -14.28 15.50 -0.17
N GLU A 288 -15.34 15.89 0.54
CA GLU A 288 -15.59 15.54 1.94
C GLU A 288 -15.68 14.02 2.13
N VAL A 289 -16.24 13.30 1.15
CA VAL A 289 -16.29 11.83 1.15
C VAL A 289 -14.88 11.24 1.03
N LEU A 290 -14.05 11.78 0.13
CA LEU A 290 -12.68 11.33 -0.04
C LEU A 290 -11.85 11.56 1.24
N TYR A 291 -11.96 12.73 1.84
CA TYR A 291 -11.29 13.06 3.11
C TYR A 291 -11.77 12.14 4.25
N SER A 292 -13.08 11.91 4.39
CA SER A 292 -13.62 11.06 5.45
C SER A 292 -13.22 9.59 5.33
N LEU A 293 -12.90 9.15 4.11
CA LEU A 293 -12.42 7.80 3.81
C LEU A 293 -10.89 7.72 3.77
N ALA A 294 -10.19 8.82 4.08
CA ALA A 294 -8.73 8.95 3.94
C ALA A 294 -8.24 8.49 2.55
N THR A 295 -8.99 8.84 1.48
CA THR A 295 -8.67 8.47 0.11
C THR A 295 -7.77 9.53 -0.50
N TYR A 296 -6.50 9.19 -0.68
CA TYR A 296 -5.49 10.04 -1.28
C TYR A 296 -4.82 9.33 -2.46
N GLY A 297 -4.29 10.13 -3.41
CA GLY A 297 -3.49 9.66 -4.53
C GLY A 297 -2.08 9.25 -4.10
N CYS A 298 -1.07 9.65 -4.88
CA CYS A 298 0.29 9.23 -4.59
C CYS A 298 0.83 9.83 -3.28
N GLU A 299 1.16 8.95 -2.34
CA GLU A 299 1.76 9.29 -1.05
C GLU A 299 3.19 8.72 -0.93
N ALA A 300 3.82 8.45 -2.06
CA ALA A 300 5.21 7.98 -2.11
C ALA A 300 6.15 8.97 -1.42
N GLY A 301 7.01 8.46 -0.54
CA GLY A 301 7.95 9.27 0.22
C GLY A 301 7.34 10.04 1.40
N ASN A 302 6.05 9.97 1.63
CA ASN A 302 5.34 10.68 2.69
C ASN A 302 4.64 9.71 3.67
N VAL A 303 3.45 9.24 3.32
CA VAL A 303 2.68 8.28 4.13
C VAL A 303 3.27 6.88 4.02
N LEU A 304 3.81 6.55 2.84
CA LEU A 304 4.30 5.24 2.45
C LEU A 304 5.74 5.29 1.98
N LEU A 305 6.53 4.29 2.37
CA LEU A 305 7.84 3.98 1.79
C LEU A 305 7.91 2.51 1.34
N GLY A 306 8.77 2.24 0.36
CA GLY A 306 9.24 0.89 0.02
C GLY A 306 10.62 0.64 0.59
N VAL A 307 10.84 -0.50 1.23
CA VAL A 307 12.15 -0.98 1.67
C VAL A 307 12.37 -2.37 1.08
N ARG A 308 13.50 -2.57 0.42
CA ARG A 308 13.89 -3.86 -0.17
C ARG A 308 14.55 -4.77 0.86
N SER A 309 14.78 -6.02 0.47
CA SER A 309 15.38 -7.05 1.34
C SER A 309 16.79 -6.72 1.83
N ASP A 310 17.54 -5.90 1.10
CA ASP A 310 18.85 -5.37 1.46
C ASP A 310 18.80 -4.10 2.34
N GLY A 311 17.61 -3.62 2.66
CA GLY A 311 17.39 -2.40 3.43
C GLY A 311 17.39 -1.11 2.60
N SER A 312 17.58 -1.20 1.28
CA SER A 312 17.52 -0.03 0.40
C SER A 312 16.08 0.55 0.30
N VAL A 313 15.99 1.89 0.21
CA VAL A 313 14.75 2.64 0.29
C VAL A 313 14.34 3.19 -1.07
N SER A 314 13.04 3.20 -1.32
CA SER A 314 12.38 3.88 -2.43
C SER A 314 11.14 4.62 -1.94
N GLY A 315 10.66 5.61 -2.68
CA GLY A 315 9.45 6.36 -2.33
C GLY A 315 8.21 5.48 -2.19
N CYS A 316 8.12 4.38 -2.94
CA CYS A 316 7.16 3.30 -2.79
C CYS A 316 7.74 2.02 -3.41
N SER A 317 7.06 0.87 -3.21
CA SER A 317 7.51 -0.45 -3.71
C SER A 317 7.68 -0.55 -5.23
N PHE A 318 7.18 0.43 -6.00
CA PHE A 318 7.18 0.43 -7.46
C PHE A 318 8.15 1.45 -8.08
N LEU A 319 8.79 2.27 -7.26
CA LEU A 319 9.82 3.22 -7.67
C LEU A 319 11.23 2.62 -7.49
N ASP A 320 12.19 3.15 -8.24
CA ASP A 320 13.58 2.76 -8.09
C ASP A 320 14.16 3.23 -6.74
N ASN A 321 15.25 2.58 -6.32
CA ASN A 321 15.98 2.95 -5.12
C ASN A 321 16.46 4.41 -5.21
N CYS A 322 16.27 5.16 -4.13
CA CYS A 322 16.64 6.58 -4.04
C CYS A 322 18.04 6.82 -3.46
N GLY A 323 18.85 5.78 -3.28
CA GLY A 323 20.20 5.88 -2.75
C GLY A 323 20.27 5.94 -1.22
N LEU A 324 19.15 5.71 -0.53
CA LEU A 324 19.06 5.62 0.92
C LEU A 324 18.91 4.16 1.37
N THR A 325 19.29 3.92 2.61
CA THR A 325 18.92 2.72 3.37
C THR A 325 17.92 3.08 4.48
N VAL A 326 17.26 2.08 5.04
CA VAL A 326 16.35 2.25 6.18
C VAL A 326 17.03 2.95 7.36
N PHE A 327 18.33 2.81 7.51
CA PHE A 327 19.13 3.41 8.59
C PHE A 327 19.36 4.91 8.40
N ASP A 328 19.22 5.43 7.16
CA ASP A 328 19.38 6.85 6.84
C ASP A 328 18.08 7.65 7.04
N LEU A 329 16.94 6.95 7.24
CA LEU A 329 15.62 7.59 7.30
C LEU A 329 15.47 8.62 8.43
N PRO A 330 15.97 8.40 9.67
CA PRO A 330 15.83 9.40 10.73
C PRO A 330 16.47 10.75 10.36
N ASP A 331 17.69 10.72 9.84
CA ASP A 331 18.40 11.93 9.41
C ASP A 331 17.75 12.55 8.17
N THR A 332 17.28 11.73 7.25
CA THR A 332 16.59 12.18 6.03
C THR A 332 15.31 12.94 6.37
N PHE A 333 14.47 12.41 7.27
CA PHE A 333 13.22 13.07 7.65
C PHE A 333 13.46 14.30 8.55
N ALA A 334 14.52 14.32 9.34
CA ALA A 334 14.89 15.49 10.14
C ALA A 334 15.49 16.65 9.31
N ASN A 335 16.13 16.37 8.17
CA ASN A 335 16.98 17.32 7.44
C ASN A 335 16.47 17.62 6.01
N GLY A 336 15.14 17.81 5.82
CA GLY A 336 14.58 18.28 4.54
C GLY A 336 14.37 17.19 3.49
N HIS A 337 14.32 15.93 3.94
CA HIS A 337 13.86 14.76 3.17
C HIS A 337 14.77 14.27 2.03
N GLY A 338 15.92 14.91 1.77
CA GLY A 338 16.91 14.44 0.82
C GLY A 338 16.34 14.00 -0.55
N PRO A 339 16.66 12.78 -1.03
CA PRO A 339 16.17 12.26 -2.30
C PRO A 339 14.65 12.04 -2.38
N LEU A 340 13.93 12.03 -1.25
CA LEU A 340 12.47 11.91 -1.21
C LEU A 340 11.76 13.26 -1.37
N ALA A 341 12.48 14.39 -1.21
CA ALA A 341 11.91 15.72 -1.29
C ALA A 341 11.13 16.00 -2.59
N PRO A 342 11.60 15.60 -3.78
CA PRO A 342 10.85 15.81 -5.00
C PRO A 342 9.47 15.14 -5.02
N LEU A 343 9.34 13.92 -4.50
CA LEU A 343 8.02 13.25 -4.39
C LEU A 343 7.10 13.98 -3.43
N ARG A 344 7.63 14.46 -2.32
CA ARG A 344 6.89 15.14 -1.25
C ARG A 344 6.41 16.55 -1.65
N SER A 345 7.16 17.25 -2.51
CA SER A 345 6.83 18.59 -3.00
C SER A 345 6.25 18.58 -4.43
N TRP A 346 5.69 17.46 -4.89
CA TRP A 346 5.18 17.33 -6.25
C TRP A 346 4.11 18.38 -6.60
N LEU A 347 3.23 18.73 -5.65
CA LEU A 347 2.17 19.72 -5.85
C LEU A 347 2.71 21.09 -6.34
N GLU A 348 3.92 21.48 -5.94
CA GLU A 348 4.57 22.73 -6.34
C GLU A 348 4.99 22.73 -7.82
N ARG A 349 5.09 21.54 -8.43
CA ARG A 349 5.52 21.33 -9.82
C ARG A 349 4.43 20.79 -10.72
N ALA A 350 3.19 20.70 -10.20
CA ALA A 350 2.07 20.20 -10.97
C ALA A 350 1.88 20.97 -12.28
N SER A 351 1.66 20.25 -13.37
CA SER A 351 1.38 20.81 -14.70
C SER A 351 -0.06 20.51 -15.14
N GLU A 352 -0.49 21.18 -16.24
CA GLU A 352 -1.80 20.89 -16.81
C GLU A 352 -1.88 19.44 -17.34
N PRO A 353 -3.06 18.80 -17.25
CA PRO A 353 -4.33 19.29 -16.72
C PRO A 353 -4.50 19.17 -15.19
N CYS A 354 -3.49 18.67 -14.47
CA CYS A 354 -3.59 18.49 -13.02
C CYS A 354 -3.66 19.83 -12.28
N LEU A 355 -2.91 20.83 -12.73
CA LEU A 355 -2.88 22.16 -12.10
C LEU A 355 -4.27 22.80 -12.00
N SER A 356 -5.10 22.65 -13.03
CA SER A 356 -6.50 23.14 -13.07
C SER A 356 -7.52 22.13 -12.58
N CYS A 357 -7.09 20.94 -12.08
CA CYS A 357 -8.00 19.89 -11.66
C CYS A 357 -8.55 20.15 -10.25
N ASP A 358 -9.87 20.04 -10.09
CA ASP A 358 -10.54 20.18 -8.78
C ASP A 358 -9.99 19.23 -7.70
N TYR A 359 -9.37 18.12 -8.10
CA TYR A 359 -8.87 17.06 -7.22
C TYR A 359 -7.34 17.08 -7.07
N LEU A 360 -6.66 18.15 -7.45
CA LEU A 360 -5.20 18.24 -7.43
C LEU A 360 -4.61 17.79 -6.08
N GLU A 361 -5.07 18.39 -4.97
CA GLU A 361 -4.56 18.14 -3.62
C GLU A 361 -4.82 16.72 -3.12
N ILE A 362 -5.91 16.10 -3.60
CA ILE A 362 -6.27 14.72 -3.22
C ILE A 362 -5.54 13.71 -4.10
N CYS A 363 -5.58 13.90 -5.42
CA CYS A 363 -5.08 12.95 -6.40
C CYS A 363 -3.55 13.00 -6.56
N LYS A 364 -2.95 14.19 -6.40
CA LYS A 364 -1.50 14.43 -6.53
C LYS A 364 -0.93 13.86 -7.84
N GLY A 365 -1.61 14.11 -8.97
CA GLY A 365 -1.14 13.73 -10.30
C GLY A 365 -1.27 12.25 -10.69
N GLY A 366 -1.78 11.39 -9.82
CA GLY A 366 -1.91 9.96 -10.07
C GLY A 366 -0.65 9.16 -9.72
N CYS A 367 -0.31 8.15 -10.51
CA CYS A 367 0.81 7.25 -10.21
C CYS A 367 2.12 7.72 -10.84
N HIS A 368 3.03 8.27 -10.05
CA HIS A 368 4.34 8.74 -10.53
C HIS A 368 5.23 7.63 -11.11
N GLY A 369 5.09 6.39 -10.62
CA GLY A 369 5.79 5.25 -11.20
C GLY A 369 5.33 4.93 -12.64
N VAL A 370 4.06 5.17 -12.95
CA VAL A 370 3.53 5.03 -14.31
C VAL A 370 4.00 6.18 -15.20
N SER A 371 3.98 7.41 -14.69
CA SER A 371 4.49 8.59 -15.42
C SER A 371 5.98 8.43 -15.74
N GLN A 372 6.79 8.05 -14.76
CA GLN A 372 8.22 7.78 -14.96
C GLN A 372 8.46 6.73 -16.05
N TYR A 373 7.70 5.65 -16.04
CA TYR A 373 7.89 4.56 -17.01
C TYR A 373 7.47 4.95 -18.43
N LEU A 374 6.29 5.59 -18.59
CA LEU A 374 5.72 5.90 -19.90
C LEU A 374 6.28 7.18 -20.52
N LEU A 375 6.61 8.17 -19.69
CA LEU A 375 6.97 9.53 -20.12
C LEU A 375 8.42 9.88 -19.80
N GLY A 376 9.13 9.05 -19.02
CA GLY A 376 10.50 9.30 -18.59
C GLY A 376 10.62 10.36 -17.48
N ASP A 377 9.49 10.82 -16.93
CA ASP A 377 9.44 11.88 -15.95
C ASP A 377 8.29 11.65 -14.96
N TYR A 378 8.61 11.51 -13.68
CA TYR A 378 7.63 11.31 -12.63
C TYR A 378 6.88 12.60 -12.23
N ASP A 379 7.36 13.77 -12.65
CA ASP A 379 6.67 15.05 -12.41
C ASP A 379 5.48 15.26 -13.34
N LEU A 380 5.39 14.53 -14.45
CA LEU A 380 4.26 14.60 -15.37
C LEU A 380 3.01 13.90 -14.84
N PRO A 381 1.80 14.38 -15.21
CA PRO A 381 0.54 13.73 -14.87
C PRO A 381 0.47 12.29 -15.34
N ASP A 382 -0.21 11.43 -14.56
CA ASP A 382 -0.44 10.02 -14.90
C ASP A 382 -1.15 9.88 -16.26
N PRO A 383 -0.49 9.31 -17.30
CA PRO A 383 -1.06 9.24 -18.65
C PRO A 383 -2.25 8.27 -18.78
N ASP A 384 -2.52 7.45 -17.76
CA ASP A 384 -3.69 6.58 -17.73
C ASP A 384 -4.88 7.22 -16.97
N CYS A 385 -4.71 8.42 -16.39
CA CYS A 385 -5.81 9.20 -15.83
C CYS A 385 -6.82 9.54 -16.94
N PRO A 386 -8.12 9.25 -16.78
CA PRO A 386 -9.11 9.57 -17.81
C PRO A 386 -9.20 11.05 -18.13
N ILE A 387 -9.03 11.94 -17.13
CA ILE A 387 -9.04 13.40 -17.32
C ILE A 387 -7.84 13.84 -18.17
N VAL A 388 -6.65 13.29 -17.91
CA VAL A 388 -5.43 13.56 -18.70
C VAL A 388 -5.61 13.10 -20.14
N GLN A 389 -6.19 11.91 -20.35
CA GLN A 389 -6.43 11.40 -21.70
C GLN A 389 -7.48 12.22 -22.49
N GLU A 390 -8.49 12.77 -21.82
CA GLU A 390 -9.47 13.66 -22.45
C GLU A 390 -8.84 15.01 -22.82
N TYR A 391 -8.05 15.59 -21.94
CA TYR A 391 -7.32 16.84 -22.18
C TYR A 391 -6.40 16.71 -23.40
N GLN A 392 -5.59 15.66 -23.47
CA GLN A 392 -4.68 15.41 -24.60
C GLN A 392 -5.40 15.24 -25.94
N LYS A 393 -6.65 14.74 -25.96
CA LYS A 393 -7.45 14.64 -27.19
C LYS A 393 -8.02 15.98 -27.61
N GLY A 394 -8.34 16.86 -26.66
CA GLY A 394 -8.83 18.23 -26.93
C GLY A 394 -7.74 19.12 -27.52
N ASP A 395 -6.50 18.96 -27.12
CA ASP A 395 -5.36 19.72 -27.66
C ASP A 395 -4.95 19.34 -29.09
N GLN A 396 -5.44 18.18 -29.58
CA GLN A 396 -5.17 17.69 -30.95
C GLN A 396 -6.27 18.04 -31.95
N SER A 397 -7.33 18.71 -31.53
CA SER A 397 -8.45 19.18 -32.35
C SER A 397 -8.42 20.69 -32.57
#